data_740433a5a831770ff417343577031d14
#
_entry.id   740433a5a831770ff417343577031d14
#
_cell.length_a   1.000
_cell.length_b   1.000
_cell.length_c   1.000
_cell.angle_alpha   90.00
_cell.angle_beta   90.00
_cell.angle_gamma   90.00
#
_symmetry.space_group_name_H-M   'P 1'
#
loop_
_entity.id
_entity.type
_entity.pdbx_description
1 polymer ?
#
loop_
_entity_poly.entity_id
_entity_poly.type
_entity_poly.pdbx_seq_one_letter_code
_entity_poly.pdbx_strand_id
1 'polypeptide(L)'
;IKETSATNFYEGLSHMKGVDLTSASLGFRVINTRGFNSTSPVRTLQIIDGVDNASPGLNFALGNFLGASELDLMKVEIISGASSAFYGPNAFNGVISMETKDPFLFPGFSSSVKLGERFLNEYAVRYAKVIKNKEGKDRFAFKFNVFYMNADDWVADNEASVADLETNINNPGGYDAINRYGDENLNPTLNQMVYGLDGEVDTASIMQYPGLDRWHRRGYWEKDLVDYDTENLKTSLGLYSLFDNNVMLSATSSFSTGTTVYQGDNRFSLKDILFFQNKIELKKDNDFFIRLYATHEDAGTVSYTHLTLPTLVRWSCR
;
A
#
# COMPACT_ATOMS: atom_id res chain seq x y z
N ILE A 1 7.30 13.53 -15.19
CA ILE A 1 7.78 12.95 -13.92
C ILE A 1 9.26 13.28 -13.71
N LYS A 2 10.12 13.19 -14.71
CA LYS A 2 11.56 13.53 -14.57
C LYS A 2 11.85 15.03 -14.36
N GLU A 3 10.92 15.91 -14.65
CA GLU A 3 11.06 17.35 -14.52
C GLU A 3 10.52 17.92 -13.21
N THR A 4 9.85 17.09 -12.39
CA THR A 4 9.37 17.49 -11.07
C THR A 4 10.39 17.09 -10.01
N SER A 5 10.58 17.93 -9.01
CA SER A 5 11.47 17.68 -7.84
C SER A 5 10.89 16.63 -6.87
N ALA A 6 9.97 15.80 -7.33
CA ALA A 6 9.32 14.78 -6.53
C ALA A 6 10.27 13.62 -6.21
N THR A 7 10.23 13.13 -4.98
CA THR A 7 11.08 12.01 -4.52
C THR A 7 10.68 10.69 -5.15
N ASN A 8 9.41 10.54 -5.53
CA ASN A 8 8.88 9.40 -6.27
C ASN A 8 7.72 9.81 -7.18
N PHE A 9 7.28 8.92 -8.07
CA PHE A 9 6.25 9.25 -9.04
C PHE A 9 4.86 9.49 -8.40
N TYR A 10 4.54 8.90 -7.26
CA TYR A 10 3.30 9.18 -6.52
C TYR A 10 3.26 10.62 -6.03
N GLU A 11 4.37 11.11 -5.50
CA GLU A 11 4.49 12.52 -5.12
C GLU A 11 4.38 13.43 -6.35
N GLY A 12 4.96 13.03 -7.47
CA GLY A 12 4.80 13.73 -8.74
C GLY A 12 3.34 13.84 -9.21
N LEU A 13 2.51 12.84 -8.91
CA LEU A 13 1.09 12.86 -9.24
C LEU A 13 0.29 13.86 -8.38
N SER A 14 0.72 14.14 -7.15
CA SER A 14 0.04 15.10 -6.27
C SER A 14 0.08 16.55 -6.80
N HIS A 15 1.00 16.87 -7.70
CA HIS A 15 1.05 18.17 -8.37
C HIS A 15 -0.01 18.33 -9.47
N MET A 16 -0.74 17.28 -9.80
CA MET A 16 -1.83 17.37 -10.78
C MET A 16 -3.06 18.00 -10.15
N LYS A 17 -3.78 18.83 -10.92
CA LYS A 17 -4.98 19.51 -10.45
C LYS A 17 -6.07 18.51 -10.03
N GLY A 18 -6.58 18.67 -8.80
CA GLY A 18 -7.62 17.82 -8.25
C GLY A 18 -7.13 16.42 -7.82
N VAL A 19 -5.84 16.29 -7.57
CA VAL A 19 -5.23 15.10 -7.01
C VAL A 19 -4.68 15.43 -5.62
N ASP A 20 -5.08 14.66 -4.63
CA ASP A 20 -4.63 14.74 -3.26
C ASP A 20 -3.83 13.48 -2.89
N LEU A 21 -2.73 13.64 -2.17
CA LEU A 21 -1.89 12.56 -1.70
C LEU A 21 -2.01 12.43 -0.19
N THR A 22 -2.40 11.26 0.28
CA THR A 22 -2.36 10.89 1.70
C THR A 22 -1.20 9.91 1.92
N SER A 23 -0.27 10.28 2.80
CA SER A 23 0.87 9.42 3.16
C SER A 23 0.61 8.77 4.51
N ALA A 24 0.38 7.48 4.53
CA ALA A 24 0.20 6.70 5.74
C ALA A 24 1.55 6.26 6.33
N SER A 25 2.54 6.07 5.48
CA SER A 25 3.92 5.70 5.80
C SER A 25 4.86 6.10 4.65
N LEU A 26 6.15 5.87 4.81
CA LEU A 26 7.14 6.07 3.73
C LEU A 26 6.83 5.16 2.53
N GLY A 27 6.49 3.90 2.79
CA GLY A 27 6.21 2.89 1.76
C GLY A 27 4.79 2.92 1.22
N PHE A 28 3.84 3.56 1.93
CA PHE A 28 2.43 3.48 1.58
C PHE A 28 1.78 4.85 1.40
N ARG A 29 1.42 5.14 0.15
CA ARG A 29 0.81 6.40 -0.26
C ARG A 29 -0.48 6.15 -1.03
N VAL A 30 -1.51 6.94 -0.74
CA VAL A 30 -2.84 6.84 -1.35
C VAL A 30 -3.09 8.08 -2.19
N ILE A 31 -3.45 7.87 -3.44
CA ILE A 31 -3.91 8.93 -4.36
C ILE A 31 -5.42 9.03 -4.25
N ASN A 32 -5.88 10.23 -3.98
CA ASN A 32 -7.28 10.61 -3.99
C ASN A 32 -7.55 11.62 -5.10
N THR A 33 -8.74 11.64 -5.64
CA THR A 33 -9.10 12.59 -6.70
C THR A 33 -10.39 13.31 -6.39
N ARG A 34 -10.50 14.58 -6.85
CA ARG A 34 -11.71 15.39 -6.84
C ARG A 34 -12.30 15.64 -5.44
N GLY A 35 -11.45 15.66 -4.41
CA GLY A 35 -11.87 15.90 -3.02
C GLY A 35 -12.57 14.70 -2.33
N PHE A 36 -12.65 13.53 -2.99
CA PHE A 36 -13.13 12.30 -2.36
C PHE A 36 -12.02 11.61 -1.59
N ASN A 37 -11.56 12.29 -0.54
CA ASN A 37 -10.42 11.82 0.24
C ASN A 37 -10.77 10.61 1.10
N SER A 38 -9.88 9.63 1.07
CA SER A 38 -9.93 8.43 1.89
C SER A 38 -8.51 8.03 2.28
N THR A 39 -8.36 7.52 3.48
CA THR A 39 -7.11 6.89 3.92
C THR A 39 -6.97 5.47 3.37
N SER A 40 -8.07 4.87 2.94
CA SER A 40 -8.11 3.53 2.34
C SER A 40 -8.16 3.61 0.81
N PRO A 41 -7.26 2.92 0.07
CA PRO A 41 -7.17 2.99 -1.39
C PRO A 41 -8.21 2.12 -2.13
N VAL A 42 -9.22 1.59 -1.45
CA VAL A 42 -10.22 0.67 -2.00
C VAL A 42 -11.09 1.22 -3.15
N ARG A 43 -11.01 2.53 -3.39
CA ARG A 43 -11.84 3.20 -4.41
C ARG A 43 -11.06 3.65 -5.64
N THR A 44 -9.76 3.41 -5.67
CA THR A 44 -8.87 3.78 -6.78
C THR A 44 -8.23 2.54 -7.34
N LEU A 45 -8.52 2.24 -8.60
CA LEU A 45 -7.96 1.10 -9.31
C LEU A 45 -6.54 1.44 -9.79
N GLN A 46 -5.60 0.55 -9.59
CA GLN A 46 -4.24 0.65 -10.11
C GLN A 46 -3.99 -0.43 -11.16
N ILE A 47 -3.59 -0.01 -12.35
CA ILE A 47 -3.34 -0.91 -13.49
C ILE A 47 -1.91 -0.76 -13.95
N ILE A 48 -1.21 -1.87 -14.15
CA ILE A 48 0.13 -1.92 -14.74
C ILE A 48 0.09 -2.76 -16.01
N ASP A 49 0.42 -2.17 -17.15
CA ASP A 49 0.35 -2.82 -18.47
C ASP A 49 -0.97 -3.53 -18.72
N GLY A 50 -2.09 -2.89 -18.29
CA GLY A 50 -3.45 -3.39 -18.43
C GLY A 50 -3.84 -4.52 -17.49
N VAL A 51 -3.05 -4.82 -16.46
CA VAL A 51 -3.38 -5.80 -15.41
C VAL A 51 -3.62 -5.08 -14.10
N ASP A 52 -4.67 -5.50 -13.38
CA ASP A 52 -4.99 -5.01 -12.05
C ASP A 52 -3.85 -5.36 -11.08
N ASN A 53 -3.33 -4.35 -10.40
CA ASN A 53 -2.27 -4.47 -9.39
C ASN A 53 -2.80 -4.54 -7.95
N ALA A 54 -4.10 -4.83 -7.79
CA ALA A 54 -4.67 -5.02 -6.47
C ALA A 54 -4.14 -6.31 -5.84
N SER A 55 -3.86 -6.22 -4.55
CA SER A 55 -3.57 -7.35 -3.69
C SER A 55 -4.84 -8.19 -3.50
N PRO A 56 -4.88 -9.47 -3.90
CA PRO A 56 -6.10 -10.27 -3.83
C PRO A 56 -6.64 -10.46 -2.42
N GLY A 57 -5.76 -10.56 -1.43
CA GLY A 57 -6.14 -10.75 -0.03
C GLY A 57 -6.69 -9.48 0.62
N LEU A 58 -6.20 -8.31 0.22
CA LEU A 58 -6.59 -7.01 0.76
C LEU A 58 -7.65 -6.32 -0.13
N ASN A 59 -7.81 -6.77 -1.38
CA ASN A 59 -8.75 -6.23 -2.37
C ASN A 59 -8.53 -4.74 -2.72
N PHE A 60 -7.28 -4.26 -2.64
CA PHE A 60 -6.86 -2.94 -3.10
C PHE A 60 -5.38 -2.91 -3.45
N ALA A 61 -4.96 -1.91 -4.20
CA ALA A 61 -3.56 -1.71 -4.53
C ALA A 61 -2.80 -1.09 -3.35
N LEU A 62 -1.62 -1.63 -3.04
CA LEU A 62 -0.76 -1.14 -1.96
C LEU A 62 0.12 0.05 -2.42
N GLY A 63 -0.49 1.01 -3.09
CA GLY A 63 0.19 2.21 -3.55
C GLY A 63 1.43 1.90 -4.42
N ASN A 64 2.57 2.48 -4.06
CA ASN A 64 3.84 2.21 -4.74
C ASN A 64 4.59 1.00 -4.16
N PHE A 65 4.04 0.33 -3.16
CA PHE A 65 4.70 -0.76 -2.46
C PHE A 65 4.80 -2.03 -3.33
N LEU A 66 3.77 -2.33 -4.13
CA LEU A 66 3.77 -3.44 -5.09
C LEU A 66 3.87 -2.94 -6.53
N GLY A 67 4.34 -3.81 -7.42
CA GLY A 67 4.29 -3.59 -8.87
C GLY A 67 5.59 -3.08 -9.49
N ALA A 68 5.52 -2.14 -10.42
CA ALA A 68 6.64 -1.75 -11.25
C ALA A 68 7.66 -0.85 -10.51
N SER A 69 8.94 -1.02 -10.86
CA SER A 69 10.01 -0.07 -10.48
C SER A 69 9.86 1.23 -11.27
N GLU A 70 10.15 2.37 -10.63
CA GLU A 70 10.13 3.69 -11.31
C GLU A 70 11.05 3.75 -12.54
N LEU A 71 12.19 3.07 -12.50
CA LEU A 71 13.10 3.01 -13.67
C LEU A 71 12.48 2.36 -14.90
N ASP A 72 11.50 1.48 -14.71
CA ASP A 72 10.81 0.79 -15.81
C ASP A 72 9.51 1.48 -16.21
N LEU A 73 9.06 2.50 -15.50
CA LEU A 73 7.87 3.27 -15.89
C LEU A 73 8.18 4.20 -17.05
N MET A 74 7.36 4.11 -18.10
CA MET A 74 7.35 5.02 -19.23
C MET A 74 6.32 6.13 -19.03
N LYS A 75 5.11 5.76 -18.60
CA LYS A 75 3.97 6.64 -18.51
C LYS A 75 3.12 6.29 -17.30
N VAL A 76 2.59 7.31 -16.64
CA VAL A 76 1.58 7.17 -15.58
C VAL A 76 0.45 8.15 -15.91
N GLU A 77 -0.75 7.67 -15.99
CA GLU A 77 -1.96 8.46 -16.23
C GLU A 77 -2.93 8.32 -15.05
N ILE A 78 -3.56 9.42 -14.67
CA ILE A 78 -4.69 9.42 -13.74
C ILE A 78 -5.96 9.71 -14.53
N ILE A 79 -6.89 8.77 -14.51
CA ILE A 79 -8.24 8.91 -15.03
C ILE A 79 -9.13 9.22 -13.84
N SER A 80 -9.47 10.51 -13.67
CA SER A 80 -10.22 10.98 -12.51
C SER A 80 -11.71 10.70 -12.64
N GLY A 81 -12.31 10.23 -11.55
CA GLY A 81 -13.74 10.00 -11.43
C GLY A 81 -14.18 8.58 -11.71
N ALA A 82 -15.50 8.36 -11.67
CA ALA A 82 -16.08 7.03 -11.82
C ALA A 82 -15.83 6.46 -13.23
N SER A 83 -15.04 5.43 -13.31
CA SER A 83 -14.62 4.78 -14.55
C SER A 83 -14.92 3.28 -14.58
N SER A 84 -15.74 2.78 -13.64
CA SER A 84 -16.04 1.36 -13.46
C SER A 84 -16.70 0.71 -14.69
N ALA A 85 -17.38 1.48 -15.53
CA ALA A 85 -17.97 0.98 -16.77
C ALA A 85 -16.91 0.48 -17.79
N PHE A 86 -15.68 1.04 -17.73
CA PHE A 86 -14.59 0.69 -18.64
C PHE A 86 -13.54 -0.20 -17.98
N TYR A 87 -13.32 -0.03 -16.67
CA TYR A 87 -12.20 -0.64 -15.97
C TYR A 87 -12.63 -1.66 -14.90
N GLY A 88 -13.93 -1.82 -14.65
CA GLY A 88 -14.44 -2.76 -13.67
C GLY A 88 -14.53 -2.20 -12.25
N PRO A 89 -14.67 -3.08 -11.25
CA PRO A 89 -14.82 -2.68 -9.85
C PRO A 89 -13.61 -1.89 -9.35
N ASN A 90 -13.78 -1.20 -8.23
CA ASN A 90 -12.79 -0.33 -7.56
C ASN A 90 -12.39 0.95 -8.34
N ALA A 91 -12.81 1.13 -9.60
CA ALA A 91 -12.57 2.36 -10.36
C ALA A 91 -13.60 3.46 -10.07
N PHE A 92 -13.96 3.65 -8.80
CA PHE A 92 -14.97 4.62 -8.37
C PHE A 92 -14.39 6.03 -8.26
N ASN A 93 -13.25 6.17 -7.63
CA ASN A 93 -12.58 7.45 -7.41
C ASN A 93 -11.63 7.82 -8.55
N GLY A 94 -11.16 6.82 -9.27
CA GLY A 94 -10.29 6.98 -10.42
C GLY A 94 -9.50 5.73 -10.75
N VAL A 95 -8.71 5.84 -11.81
CA VAL A 95 -7.77 4.80 -12.27
C VAL A 95 -6.38 5.40 -12.39
N ILE A 96 -5.39 4.73 -11.79
CA ILE A 96 -3.98 5.01 -12.03
C ILE A 96 -3.49 3.96 -13.02
N SER A 97 -3.28 4.38 -14.26
CA SER A 97 -2.78 3.51 -15.32
C SER A 97 -1.29 3.75 -15.54
N MET A 98 -0.51 2.70 -15.44
CA MET A 98 0.93 2.70 -15.61
C MET A 98 1.32 1.84 -16.78
N GLU A 99 2.21 2.36 -17.60
CA GLU A 99 2.83 1.64 -18.73
C GLU A 99 4.32 1.49 -18.47
N THR A 100 4.82 0.27 -18.62
CA THR A 100 6.25 -0.01 -18.46
C THR A 100 6.99 0.21 -19.80
N LYS A 101 8.29 0.46 -19.72
CA LYS A 101 9.14 0.68 -20.88
C LYS A 101 9.22 -0.57 -21.75
N ASP A 102 8.91 -0.41 -23.04
CA ASP A 102 9.10 -1.43 -24.05
C ASP A 102 10.61 -1.68 -24.27
N PRO A 103 11.11 -2.91 -24.12
CA PRO A 103 12.54 -3.19 -24.29
C PRO A 103 13.04 -2.98 -25.72
N PHE A 104 12.19 -3.02 -26.75
CA PHE A 104 12.57 -2.72 -28.13
C PHE A 104 12.84 -1.23 -28.33
N LEU A 105 12.08 -0.37 -27.65
CA LEU A 105 12.21 1.10 -27.75
C LEU A 105 13.23 1.66 -26.75
N PHE A 106 13.38 1.01 -25.62
CA PHE A 106 14.24 1.45 -24.50
C PHE A 106 15.23 0.35 -24.08
N PRO A 107 16.13 -0.10 -24.99
CA PRO A 107 17.19 -1.02 -24.62
C PRO A 107 18.26 -0.31 -23.79
N GLY A 108 19.08 -1.10 -23.08
CA GLY A 108 20.22 -0.60 -22.34
C GLY A 108 20.12 -0.79 -20.84
N PHE A 109 21.07 -0.18 -20.13
CA PHE A 109 21.21 -0.24 -18.68
C PHE A 109 20.81 1.11 -18.07
N SER A 110 20.09 1.05 -16.97
CA SER A 110 19.77 2.22 -16.14
C SER A 110 19.88 1.84 -14.68
N SER A 111 20.42 2.73 -13.85
CA SER A 111 20.48 2.54 -12.40
C SER A 111 20.15 3.84 -11.68
N SER A 112 19.66 3.71 -10.47
CA SER A 112 19.39 4.82 -9.56
C SER A 112 19.77 4.44 -8.15
N VAL A 113 20.35 5.39 -7.42
CA VAL A 113 20.63 5.28 -6.00
C VAL A 113 20.06 6.54 -5.36
N LYS A 114 19.22 6.36 -4.33
CA LYS A 114 18.72 7.46 -3.50
C LYS A 114 19.10 7.19 -2.05
N LEU A 115 19.59 8.19 -1.39
CA LEU A 115 19.93 8.19 0.04
C LEU A 115 19.20 9.36 0.68
N GLY A 116 18.65 9.15 1.86
CA GLY A 116 17.85 10.16 2.52
C GLY A 116 17.87 10.08 4.04
N GLU A 117 17.05 10.91 4.64
CA GLU A 117 16.81 10.87 6.09
C GLU A 117 16.18 9.54 6.51
N ARG A 118 16.21 9.23 7.80
CA ARG A 118 15.67 7.98 8.38
C ARG A 118 16.32 6.73 7.79
N PHE A 119 17.62 6.78 7.53
CA PHE A 119 18.38 5.69 6.92
C PHE A 119 17.79 5.21 5.58
N LEU A 120 17.07 6.08 4.87
CA LEU A 120 16.55 5.73 3.54
C LEU A 120 17.69 5.37 2.60
N ASN A 121 17.64 4.14 2.13
CA ASN A 121 18.50 3.60 1.09
C ASN A 121 17.61 3.00 0.01
N GLU A 122 17.71 3.49 -1.21
CA GLU A 122 16.97 2.99 -2.37
C GLU A 122 17.92 2.70 -3.51
N TYR A 123 17.84 1.50 -4.04
CA TYR A 123 18.64 1.03 -5.16
C TYR A 123 17.71 0.50 -6.24
N ALA A 124 17.90 0.95 -7.46
CA ALA A 124 17.15 0.45 -8.60
C ALA A 124 18.08 0.18 -9.78
N VAL A 125 17.83 -0.94 -10.45
CA VAL A 125 18.56 -1.37 -11.64
C VAL A 125 17.56 -1.84 -12.68
N ARG A 126 17.74 -1.40 -13.93
CA ARG A 126 17.02 -1.88 -15.10
C ARG A 126 18.01 -2.23 -16.20
N TYR A 127 17.83 -3.41 -16.78
CA TYR A 127 18.56 -3.82 -17.97
C TYR A 127 17.61 -4.37 -19.02
N ALA A 128 17.76 -3.91 -20.26
CA ALA A 128 16.99 -4.42 -21.38
C ALA A 128 17.88 -4.61 -22.60
N LYS A 129 17.67 -5.69 -23.35
CA LYS A 129 18.46 -6.00 -24.53
C LYS A 129 17.57 -6.54 -25.64
N VAL A 130 17.82 -6.05 -26.84
CA VAL A 130 17.21 -6.54 -28.08
C VAL A 130 18.17 -7.50 -28.78
N ILE A 131 17.63 -8.58 -29.30
CA ILE A 131 18.36 -9.60 -30.05
C ILE A 131 17.78 -9.62 -31.46
N LYS A 132 18.65 -9.37 -32.44
CA LYS A 132 18.30 -9.37 -33.85
C LYS A 132 18.43 -10.77 -34.44
N ASN A 133 17.62 -11.05 -35.46
CA ASN A 133 17.78 -12.26 -36.25
C ASN A 133 18.98 -12.15 -37.21
N LYS A 134 19.22 -13.19 -38.02
CA LYS A 134 20.30 -13.22 -39.00
C LYS A 134 20.17 -12.15 -40.11
N GLU A 135 18.98 -11.62 -40.32
CA GLU A 135 18.67 -10.56 -41.28
C GLU A 135 18.80 -9.15 -40.66
N GLY A 136 19.20 -9.04 -39.41
CA GLY A 136 19.34 -7.76 -38.72
C GLY A 136 18.03 -7.16 -38.18
N LYS A 137 16.91 -7.88 -38.29
CA LYS A 137 15.62 -7.43 -37.76
C LYS A 137 15.49 -7.76 -36.26
N ASP A 138 14.87 -6.86 -35.50
CA ASP A 138 14.56 -7.07 -34.08
C ASP A 138 13.54 -8.21 -33.92
N ARG A 139 13.88 -9.24 -33.15
CA ARG A 139 13.04 -10.45 -32.98
C ARG A 139 12.74 -10.79 -31.54
N PHE A 140 13.73 -10.68 -30.72
CA PHE A 140 13.58 -10.98 -29.30
C PHE A 140 14.09 -9.81 -28.47
N ALA A 141 13.44 -9.59 -27.35
CA ALA A 141 13.95 -8.69 -26.34
C ALA A 141 13.69 -9.29 -24.97
N PHE A 142 14.51 -8.92 -24.02
CA PHE A 142 14.23 -9.16 -22.63
C PHE A 142 14.50 -7.91 -21.82
N LYS A 143 13.81 -7.78 -20.69
CA LYS A 143 14.09 -6.78 -19.66
C LYS A 143 14.09 -7.41 -18.29
N PHE A 144 14.94 -6.89 -17.44
CA PHE A 144 15.06 -7.28 -16.05
C PHE A 144 15.14 -6.04 -15.17
N ASN A 145 14.40 -6.03 -14.07
CA ASN A 145 14.40 -4.94 -13.12
C ASN A 145 14.57 -5.47 -11.70
N VAL A 146 15.33 -4.73 -10.90
CA VAL A 146 15.41 -4.90 -9.44
C VAL A 146 15.25 -3.54 -8.81
N PHE A 147 14.48 -3.48 -7.76
CA PHE A 147 14.32 -2.33 -6.89
C PHE A 147 14.39 -2.82 -5.44
N TYR A 148 15.17 -2.15 -4.64
CA TYR A 148 15.26 -2.40 -3.21
C TYR A 148 15.24 -1.07 -2.46
N MET A 149 14.44 -1.01 -1.39
CA MET A 149 14.36 0.13 -0.49
C MET A 149 14.33 -0.37 0.95
N ASN A 150 15.05 0.35 1.79
CA ASN A 150 15.00 0.19 3.25
C ASN A 150 15.01 1.57 3.90
N ALA A 151 14.21 1.78 4.92
CA ALA A 151 14.14 3.03 5.69
C ALA A 151 13.44 2.82 7.03
N ASP A 152 13.74 3.65 8.01
CA ASP A 152 12.96 3.75 9.25
C ASP A 152 11.74 4.64 9.01
N ASP A 153 10.55 4.10 9.26
CA ASP A 153 9.30 4.86 9.12
C ASP A 153 9.05 5.79 10.31
N TRP A 154 7.99 6.58 10.23
CA TRP A 154 7.59 7.48 11.30
C TRP A 154 6.98 6.69 12.46
N VAL A 155 7.59 6.81 13.62
CA VAL A 155 7.05 6.23 14.85
C VAL A 155 5.84 7.05 15.31
N ALA A 156 4.70 6.41 15.50
CA ALA A 156 3.54 7.03 16.11
C ALA A 156 3.68 6.98 17.65
N ASP A 157 3.90 8.13 18.25
CA ASP A 157 4.20 8.29 19.68
C ASP A 157 3.44 9.50 20.25
N ASN A 158 2.14 9.58 20.01
CA ASN A 158 1.30 10.63 20.56
C ASN A 158 0.54 10.10 21.78
N GLU A 159 0.96 10.54 22.95
CA GLU A 159 0.37 10.15 24.25
C GLU A 159 -0.78 11.07 24.69
N ALA A 160 -1.18 12.04 23.86
CA ALA A 160 -2.32 12.89 24.18
C ALA A 160 -3.63 12.09 24.26
N SER A 161 -4.55 12.53 25.10
CA SER A 161 -5.89 11.96 25.16
C SER A 161 -6.65 12.21 23.85
N VAL A 162 -7.51 11.26 23.47
CA VAL A 162 -8.46 11.45 22.37
C VAL A 162 -9.38 12.63 22.71
N ALA A 163 -9.59 13.52 21.71
CA ALA A 163 -10.11 14.88 21.95
C ALA A 163 -11.50 14.98 22.60
N ASP A 164 -12.32 13.93 22.46
CA ASP A 164 -13.72 13.93 22.93
C ASP A 164 -13.90 13.25 24.31
N LEU A 165 -12.80 12.90 24.98
CA LEU A 165 -12.86 12.23 26.26
C LEU A 165 -12.59 13.20 27.41
N GLU A 166 -13.41 13.09 28.46
CA GLU A 166 -13.24 13.84 29.71
C GLU A 166 -12.03 13.38 30.52
N THR A 167 -11.47 12.19 30.20
CA THR A 167 -10.32 11.60 30.84
C THR A 167 -9.02 11.98 30.20
N ASN A 168 -7.97 12.16 30.99
CA ASN A 168 -6.62 12.49 30.55
C ASN A 168 -5.58 11.73 31.39
N ILE A 169 -4.30 12.00 31.16
CA ILE A 169 -3.19 11.34 31.84
C ILE A 169 -3.25 11.38 33.37
N ASN A 170 -3.98 12.32 33.95
CA ASN A 170 -4.14 12.46 35.41
C ASN A 170 -5.27 11.59 35.97
N ASN A 171 -6.07 10.92 35.15
CA ASN A 171 -7.12 10.02 35.61
C ASN A 171 -6.51 8.74 36.20
N PRO A 172 -6.77 8.43 37.51
CA PRO A 172 -6.23 7.21 38.14
C PRO A 172 -6.69 5.92 37.47
N GLY A 173 -7.86 5.92 36.84
CA GLY A 173 -8.42 4.81 36.09
C GLY A 173 -7.87 4.64 34.67
N GLY A 174 -6.88 5.45 34.26
CA GLY A 174 -6.35 5.48 32.92
C GLY A 174 -7.08 6.45 31.98
N TYR A 175 -6.69 6.48 30.75
CA TYR A 175 -7.28 7.31 29.71
C TYR A 175 -7.05 6.68 28.34
N ASP A 176 -7.84 7.06 27.35
CA ASP A 176 -7.68 6.67 25.96
C ASP A 176 -6.72 7.62 25.25
N ALA A 177 -5.58 7.09 24.81
CA ALA A 177 -4.52 7.86 24.17
C ALA A 177 -4.49 7.60 22.64
N ILE A 178 -4.11 8.63 21.88
CA ILE A 178 -4.18 8.62 20.39
C ILE A 178 -3.40 7.45 19.78
N ASN A 179 -2.20 7.15 20.28
CA ASN A 179 -1.39 6.04 19.76
C ASN A 179 -1.22 4.89 20.75
N ARG A 180 -2.23 4.65 21.57
CA ARG A 180 -2.35 3.47 22.42
C ARG A 180 -3.64 2.74 22.07
N TYR A 181 -3.58 1.45 21.88
CA TYR A 181 -4.68 0.64 21.36
C TYR A 181 -5.09 -0.44 22.35
N GLY A 182 -6.39 -0.73 22.38
CA GLY A 182 -6.98 -1.67 23.32
C GLY A 182 -7.27 -1.10 24.69
N ASP A 183 -7.18 0.20 24.85
CA ASP A 183 -7.47 0.96 26.07
C ASP A 183 -8.83 1.67 26.04
N GLU A 184 -9.52 1.60 24.89
CA GLU A 184 -10.82 2.24 24.71
C GLU A 184 -11.85 1.71 25.71
N ASN A 185 -12.64 2.61 26.25
CA ASN A 185 -13.78 2.26 27.11
C ASN A 185 -14.97 1.84 26.25
N LEU A 186 -14.88 0.67 25.64
CA LEU A 186 -15.96 0.12 24.80
C LEU A 186 -17.07 -0.58 25.59
N ASN A 187 -16.94 -0.68 26.92
CA ASN A 187 -17.89 -1.47 27.70
C ASN A 187 -18.87 -0.56 28.45
N PRO A 188 -20.10 -0.38 27.92
CA PRO A 188 -21.15 0.29 28.67
C PRO A 188 -21.41 -0.34 30.06
N THR A 189 -21.00 -1.60 30.24
CA THR A 189 -21.12 -2.31 31.54
C THR A 189 -20.18 -1.75 32.60
N LEU A 190 -19.07 -1.12 32.25
CA LEU A 190 -18.22 -0.45 33.26
C LEU A 190 -18.79 0.90 33.71
N ASN A 191 -19.44 1.64 32.81
CA ASN A 191 -20.28 2.76 33.18
C ASN A 191 -21.50 2.30 34.02
N GLN A 192 -22.01 1.08 33.79
CA GLN A 192 -23.07 0.46 34.56
C GLN A 192 -22.61 -0.06 35.94
N MET A 193 -21.32 -0.23 36.19
CA MET A 193 -20.80 -0.52 37.54
C MET A 193 -20.78 0.72 38.43
N VAL A 194 -20.69 1.92 37.86
CA VAL A 194 -20.82 3.19 38.59
C VAL A 194 -22.27 3.67 38.66
N TYR A 195 -23.02 3.41 37.60
CA TYR A 195 -24.45 3.66 37.50
C TYR A 195 -25.14 2.31 37.41
N GLY A 196 -25.97 1.95 38.38
CA GLY A 196 -26.78 0.72 38.31
C GLY A 196 -27.59 0.61 37.02
N LEU A 197 -28.14 -0.56 36.74
CA LEU A 197 -28.98 -0.82 35.54
C LEU A 197 -30.20 0.11 35.43
N ASP A 198 -30.56 0.77 36.52
CA ASP A 198 -31.61 1.77 36.66
C ASP A 198 -31.15 3.21 36.40
N GLY A 199 -29.87 3.42 36.13
CA GLY A 199 -29.28 4.74 35.91
C GLY A 199 -28.94 5.51 37.18
N GLU A 200 -29.17 4.92 38.35
CA GLU A 200 -28.77 5.49 39.65
C GLU A 200 -27.32 5.15 39.99
N VAL A 201 -26.68 6.03 40.76
CA VAL A 201 -25.29 5.85 41.17
C VAL A 201 -25.14 4.67 42.12
N ASP A 202 -24.38 3.65 41.72
CA ASP A 202 -24.07 2.52 42.59
C ASP A 202 -23.00 2.93 43.62
N THR A 203 -23.48 3.36 44.79
CA THR A 203 -22.64 3.76 45.90
C THR A 203 -21.73 2.64 46.42
N ALA A 204 -22.11 1.37 46.24
CA ALA A 204 -21.26 0.24 46.63
C ALA A 204 -20.03 0.11 45.73
N SER A 205 -20.19 0.27 44.42
CA SER A 205 -19.09 0.28 43.47
C SER A 205 -18.17 1.49 43.66
N ILE A 206 -18.71 2.67 43.98
CA ILE A 206 -17.91 3.87 44.30
C ILE A 206 -17.10 3.66 45.58
N MET A 207 -17.68 3.03 46.61
CA MET A 207 -16.96 2.71 47.84
C MET A 207 -15.86 1.68 47.65
N GLN A 208 -16.03 0.74 46.72
CA GLN A 208 -15.03 -0.26 46.40
C GLN A 208 -13.85 0.32 45.61
N TYR A 209 -14.10 1.36 44.80
CA TYR A 209 -13.09 2.01 43.94
C TYR A 209 -13.12 3.54 44.10
N PRO A 210 -12.84 4.06 45.31
CA PRO A 210 -12.93 5.50 45.56
C PRO A 210 -11.94 6.29 44.73
N GLY A 211 -12.43 7.30 44.03
CA GLY A 211 -11.63 8.19 43.19
C GLY A 211 -11.46 7.73 41.75
N LEU A 212 -12.15 6.65 41.32
CA LEU A 212 -12.21 6.26 39.94
C LEU A 212 -13.50 6.76 39.30
N ASP A 213 -13.40 7.79 38.51
CA ASP A 213 -14.52 8.32 37.73
C ASP A 213 -14.78 7.46 36.47
N ARG A 214 -13.73 7.14 35.76
CA ARG A 214 -13.78 6.24 34.61
C ARG A 214 -12.59 5.28 34.64
N TRP A 215 -12.84 4.06 34.20
CA TRP A 215 -11.81 3.02 34.06
C TRP A 215 -11.59 2.70 32.60
N HIS A 216 -10.33 2.74 32.17
CA HIS A 216 -9.87 2.31 30.87
C HIS A 216 -9.04 1.04 31.00
N ARG A 217 -9.15 0.17 29.99
CA ARG A 217 -8.27 -0.99 29.89
C ARG A 217 -6.83 -0.53 29.68
N ARG A 218 -5.88 -1.32 30.15
CA ARG A 218 -4.47 -1.09 29.87
C ARG A 218 -4.19 -1.53 28.44
N GLY A 219 -4.07 -0.59 27.53
CA GLY A 219 -3.72 -0.82 26.13
C GLY A 219 -2.22 -0.98 25.90
N TYR A 220 -1.84 -1.05 24.62
CA TYR A 220 -0.47 -1.18 24.16
C TYR A 220 -0.12 0.02 23.29
N TRP A 221 1.08 0.55 23.48
CA TRP A 221 1.59 1.60 22.61
C TRP A 221 1.86 1.08 21.19
N GLU A 222 1.55 1.87 20.18
CA GLU A 222 1.79 1.49 18.78
C GLU A 222 3.25 1.11 18.52
N LYS A 223 4.19 1.85 19.11
CA LYS A 223 5.63 1.60 19.01
C LYS A 223 6.08 0.22 19.50
N ASP A 224 5.27 -0.43 20.35
CA ASP A 224 5.54 -1.77 20.85
C ASP A 224 4.87 -2.88 20.02
N LEU A 225 3.96 -2.50 19.10
CA LEU A 225 3.16 -3.41 18.29
C LEU A 225 3.61 -3.48 16.83
N VAL A 226 4.17 -2.38 16.32
CA VAL A 226 4.41 -2.17 14.89
C VAL A 226 5.90 -2.25 14.59
N ASP A 227 6.23 -2.93 13.50
CA ASP A 227 7.56 -2.90 12.92
C ASP A 227 7.67 -1.70 11.96
N TYR A 228 8.51 -0.73 12.32
CA TYR A 228 8.73 0.48 11.54
C TYR A 228 9.89 0.36 10.55
N ASP A 229 10.56 -0.78 10.49
CA ASP A 229 11.58 -1.06 9.48
C ASP A 229 10.89 -1.28 8.13
N THR A 230 10.68 -0.19 7.39
CA THR A 230 10.08 -0.27 6.06
C THR A 230 11.08 -0.85 5.08
N GLU A 231 10.74 -1.99 4.51
CA GLU A 231 11.54 -2.68 3.50
C GLU A 231 10.69 -3.02 2.28
N ASN A 232 11.26 -2.87 1.10
CA ASN A 232 10.59 -3.25 -0.13
C ASN A 232 11.56 -3.75 -1.19
N LEU A 233 11.34 -4.95 -1.67
CA LEU A 233 12.04 -5.54 -2.81
C LEU A 233 11.05 -5.79 -3.95
N LYS A 234 11.36 -5.30 -5.14
CA LYS A 234 10.61 -5.59 -6.37
C LYS A 234 11.56 -6.15 -7.41
N THR A 235 11.15 -7.22 -8.06
CA THR A 235 11.87 -7.77 -9.20
C THR A 235 10.92 -8.04 -10.34
N SER A 236 11.35 -7.86 -11.57
CA SER A 236 10.56 -8.27 -12.72
C SER A 236 11.45 -8.76 -13.87
N LEU A 237 10.93 -9.74 -14.58
CA LEU A 237 11.52 -10.30 -15.81
C LEU A 237 10.47 -10.27 -16.91
N GLY A 238 10.82 -9.72 -18.05
CA GLY A 238 9.99 -9.72 -19.25
C GLY A 238 10.74 -10.32 -20.43
N LEU A 239 10.07 -11.21 -21.15
CA LEU A 239 10.53 -11.82 -22.40
C LEU A 239 9.57 -11.43 -23.51
N TYR A 240 10.10 -11.02 -24.65
CA TYR A 240 9.33 -10.48 -25.75
C TYR A 240 9.78 -11.09 -27.08
N SER A 241 8.82 -11.45 -27.91
CA SER A 241 9.07 -11.94 -29.27
C SER A 241 8.22 -11.15 -30.25
N LEU A 242 8.85 -10.54 -31.26
CA LEU A 242 8.19 -9.78 -32.30
C LEU A 242 8.16 -10.59 -33.61
N PHE A 243 6.97 -10.84 -34.17
CA PHE A 243 6.76 -11.53 -35.42
C PHE A 243 6.69 -10.58 -36.59
N ASP A 244 6.85 -11.10 -37.83
CA ASP A 244 6.92 -10.29 -39.07
C ASP A 244 5.69 -9.43 -39.36
N ASN A 245 4.53 -9.83 -38.86
CA ASN A 245 3.26 -9.12 -39.01
C ASN A 245 2.99 -8.10 -37.87
N ASN A 246 4.02 -7.69 -37.12
CA ASN A 246 3.95 -6.81 -35.98
C ASN A 246 3.08 -7.36 -34.82
N VAL A 247 2.93 -8.66 -34.76
CA VAL A 247 2.36 -9.33 -33.58
C VAL A 247 3.47 -9.53 -32.56
N MET A 248 3.22 -9.11 -31.32
CA MET A 248 4.13 -9.27 -30.20
C MET A 248 3.59 -10.30 -29.21
N LEU A 249 4.38 -11.31 -28.91
CA LEU A 249 4.16 -12.20 -27.80
C LEU A 249 5.05 -11.76 -26.65
N SER A 250 4.47 -11.53 -25.48
CA SER A 250 5.21 -11.20 -24.26
C SER A 250 4.85 -12.13 -23.11
N ALA A 251 5.86 -12.45 -22.30
CA ALA A 251 5.69 -13.13 -21.03
C ALA A 251 6.41 -12.32 -19.96
N THR A 252 5.69 -11.91 -18.93
CA THR A 252 6.25 -11.11 -17.82
C THR A 252 5.94 -11.78 -16.49
N SER A 253 6.91 -11.76 -15.61
CA SER A 253 6.79 -12.22 -14.24
C SER A 253 7.31 -11.13 -13.31
N SER A 254 6.54 -10.76 -12.31
CA SER A 254 6.95 -9.80 -11.28
C SER A 254 6.76 -10.40 -9.90
N PHE A 255 7.68 -10.04 -9.02
CA PHE A 255 7.70 -10.40 -7.62
C PHE A 255 7.93 -9.15 -6.79
N SER A 256 7.17 -9.00 -5.71
CA SER A 256 7.38 -7.94 -4.73
C SER A 256 7.24 -8.51 -3.33
N THR A 257 8.06 -8.02 -2.42
CA THR A 257 7.97 -8.35 -0.98
C THR A 257 8.36 -7.15 -0.15
N GLY A 258 7.95 -7.13 1.11
CA GLY A 258 8.41 -6.12 2.05
C GLY A 258 7.52 -5.97 3.28
N THR A 259 7.89 -4.98 4.08
CA THR A 259 7.25 -4.60 5.34
C THR A 259 6.86 -3.13 5.27
N THR A 260 5.65 -2.79 5.69
CA THR A 260 5.17 -1.41 5.73
C THR A 260 4.02 -1.25 6.73
N VAL A 261 3.78 -0.02 7.13
CA VAL A 261 2.61 0.36 7.91
C VAL A 261 1.64 1.11 7.02
N TYR A 262 0.35 0.84 7.13
CA TYR A 262 -0.63 1.64 6.45
C TYR A 262 -1.80 2.03 7.35
N GLN A 263 -2.46 3.14 7.02
CA GLN A 263 -3.63 3.66 7.70
C GLN A 263 -4.84 3.48 6.78
N GLY A 264 -5.75 2.59 7.17
CA GLY A 264 -7.11 2.51 6.65
C GLY A 264 -8.08 3.17 7.64
N ASP A 265 -9.21 2.52 7.90
CA ASP A 265 -10.06 2.88 9.04
C ASP A 265 -9.35 2.55 10.37
N ASN A 266 -8.44 1.58 10.31
CA ASN A 266 -7.54 1.17 11.38
C ASN A 266 -6.09 1.27 10.92
N ARG A 267 -5.17 1.20 11.86
CA ARG A 267 -3.75 1.10 11.62
C ARG A 267 -3.34 -0.37 11.44
N PHE A 268 -2.61 -0.67 10.37
CA PHE A 268 -2.17 -2.02 10.03
C PHE A 268 -0.66 -2.04 9.86
N SER A 269 -0.02 -3.04 10.46
CA SER A 269 1.36 -3.42 10.15
C SER A 269 1.31 -4.64 9.23
N LEU A 270 1.90 -4.50 8.05
CA LEU A 270 2.06 -5.56 7.07
C LEU A 270 3.52 -5.96 7.04
N LYS A 271 3.83 -7.19 7.42
CA LYS A 271 5.19 -7.72 7.49
C LYS A 271 5.36 -8.92 6.59
N ASP A 272 6.45 -8.92 5.82
CA ASP A 272 6.84 -10.02 4.93
C ASP A 272 5.76 -10.37 3.90
N ILE A 273 5.06 -9.37 3.36
CA ILE A 273 4.08 -9.60 2.30
C ILE A 273 4.78 -10.14 1.05
N LEU A 274 4.18 -11.13 0.39
CA LEU A 274 4.68 -11.69 -0.86
C LEU A 274 3.63 -11.52 -1.95
N PHE A 275 4.04 -10.97 -3.07
CA PHE A 275 3.15 -10.72 -4.20
C PHE A 275 3.81 -11.17 -5.50
N PHE A 276 3.12 -12.03 -6.25
CA PHE A 276 3.55 -12.54 -7.54
C PHE A 276 2.51 -12.22 -8.58
N GLN A 277 2.93 -11.70 -9.72
CA GLN A 277 2.06 -11.49 -10.85
C GLN A 277 2.74 -11.99 -12.13
N ASN A 278 2.06 -12.87 -12.84
CA ASN A 278 2.52 -13.45 -14.10
C ASN A 278 1.54 -13.10 -15.21
N LYS A 279 2.04 -12.69 -16.36
CA LYS A 279 1.24 -12.31 -17.52
C LYS A 279 1.83 -12.90 -18.80
N ILE A 280 0.96 -13.43 -19.66
CA ILE A 280 1.29 -13.75 -21.05
C ILE A 280 0.32 -12.96 -21.92
N GLU A 281 0.85 -12.27 -22.91
CA GLU A 281 0.06 -11.44 -23.81
C GLU A 281 0.50 -11.63 -25.27
N LEU A 282 -0.47 -11.87 -26.14
CA LEU A 282 -0.32 -11.78 -27.57
C LEU A 282 -1.04 -10.52 -28.05
N LYS A 283 -0.33 -9.59 -28.67
CA LYS A 283 -0.86 -8.27 -29.02
C LYS A 283 -0.43 -7.86 -30.43
N LYS A 284 -1.34 -7.24 -31.16
CA LYS A 284 -1.04 -6.45 -32.32
C LYS A 284 -1.65 -5.05 -32.15
N ASP A 285 -0.81 -4.03 -32.19
CA ASP A 285 -1.25 -2.67 -31.92
C ASP A 285 -2.35 -2.24 -32.89
N ASN A 286 -3.39 -1.59 -32.32
CA ASN A 286 -4.60 -1.14 -32.99
C ASN A 286 -5.44 -2.21 -33.67
N ASP A 287 -5.22 -3.49 -33.37
CA ASP A 287 -5.96 -4.61 -33.98
C ASP A 287 -6.59 -5.48 -32.88
N PHE A 288 -5.79 -6.25 -32.15
CA PHE A 288 -6.28 -7.13 -31.06
C PHE A 288 -5.25 -7.35 -29.96
N PHE A 289 -5.72 -7.83 -28.83
CA PHE A 289 -4.90 -8.45 -27.80
C PHE A 289 -5.60 -9.64 -27.16
N ILE A 290 -4.81 -10.63 -26.75
CA ILE A 290 -5.23 -11.76 -25.91
C ILE A 290 -4.27 -11.74 -24.72
N ARG A 291 -4.81 -11.63 -23.51
CA ARG A 291 -4.03 -11.54 -22.28
C ARG A 291 -4.53 -12.57 -21.27
N LEU A 292 -3.59 -13.32 -20.72
CA LEU A 292 -3.78 -14.19 -19.57
C LEU A 292 -2.88 -13.72 -18.46
N TYR A 293 -3.41 -13.58 -17.25
CA TYR A 293 -2.61 -13.24 -16.10
C TYR A 293 -3.09 -13.98 -14.85
N ALA A 294 -2.19 -14.14 -13.91
CA ALA A 294 -2.45 -14.71 -12.60
C ALA A 294 -1.71 -13.89 -11.55
N THR A 295 -2.42 -13.56 -10.49
CA THR A 295 -1.87 -12.90 -9.31
C THR A 295 -1.96 -13.85 -8.12
N HIS A 296 -0.87 -13.97 -7.38
CA HIS A 296 -0.81 -14.75 -6.14
C HIS A 296 -0.21 -13.89 -5.05
N GLU A 297 -0.78 -13.99 -3.86
CA GLU A 297 -0.34 -13.25 -2.69
C GLU A 297 -0.27 -14.14 -1.47
N ASP A 298 0.75 -13.90 -0.64
CA ASP A 298 0.76 -14.24 0.78
C ASP A 298 0.84 -12.90 1.54
N ALA A 299 -0.20 -12.58 2.29
CA ALA A 299 -0.27 -11.32 3.03
C ALA A 299 0.73 -11.25 4.19
N GLY A 300 1.54 -12.30 4.38
CA GLY A 300 2.54 -12.36 5.45
C GLY A 300 1.92 -12.30 6.84
N THR A 301 2.51 -11.51 7.70
CA THR A 301 1.98 -11.24 9.04
C THR A 301 1.27 -9.89 9.04
N VAL A 302 -0.04 -9.91 9.27
CA VAL A 302 -0.86 -8.70 9.38
C VAL A 302 -1.24 -8.49 10.84
N SER A 303 -0.82 -7.36 11.42
CA SER A 303 -1.18 -6.96 12.77
C SER A 303 -2.14 -5.77 12.72
N TYR A 304 -3.26 -5.89 13.43
CA TYR A 304 -4.25 -4.82 13.58
C TYR A 304 -4.03 -4.14 14.94
N THR A 305 -3.92 -2.83 14.93
CA THR A 305 -3.74 -2.08 16.17
C THR A 305 -5.05 -1.82 16.91
N HIS A 306 -6.20 -1.97 16.25
CA HIS A 306 -7.51 -1.57 16.79
C HIS A 306 -8.38 -2.71 17.30
N LEU A 307 -7.97 -3.95 17.22
CA LEU A 307 -8.72 -5.07 17.80
C LEU A 307 -8.13 -5.49 19.15
N THR A 308 -9.01 -5.77 20.07
CA THR A 308 -8.83 -6.06 21.50
C THR A 308 -7.86 -7.17 21.90
N LEU A 309 -7.14 -7.73 20.97
CA LEU A 309 -6.01 -8.66 21.12
C LEU A 309 -5.18 -8.59 19.84
N PRO A 310 -3.85 -8.66 19.88
CA PRO A 310 -3.06 -8.83 18.70
C PRO A 310 -3.44 -10.15 18.03
N THR A 311 -4.37 -10.10 17.09
CA THR A 311 -4.72 -11.27 16.29
C THR A 311 -3.73 -11.30 15.14
N LEU A 312 -2.69 -12.09 15.29
CA LEU A 312 -1.82 -12.47 14.19
C LEU A 312 -2.62 -13.35 13.24
N VAL A 313 -3.11 -12.78 12.16
CA VAL A 313 -3.80 -13.52 11.11
C VAL A 313 -2.84 -13.74 9.96
N ARG A 314 -2.46 -14.99 9.73
CA ARG A 314 -1.73 -15.39 8.55
C ARG A 314 -2.75 -15.81 7.48
N TRP A 315 -2.85 -15.04 6.42
CA TRP A 315 -3.68 -15.38 5.26
C TRP A 315 -2.79 -15.96 4.16
N SER A 316 -3.04 -17.18 3.77
CA SER A 316 -2.49 -17.74 2.54
C SER A 316 -3.62 -18.07 1.61
N CYS A 317 -3.70 -17.39 0.46
CA CYS A 317 -4.58 -17.79 -0.63
C CYS A 317 -3.86 -18.83 -1.49
N ARG A 318 -4.45 -20.01 -1.64
CA ARG A 318 -3.99 -21.06 -2.56
C ARG A 318 -4.70 -20.91 -3.89
#